data_8e3c4976a6600618761b4b1eb6ad8911
#
_entry.id   8e3c4976a6600618761b4b1eb6ad8911
#
_cell.length_a   1.000
_cell.length_b   1.000
_cell.length_c   1.000
_cell.angle_alpha   90.00
_cell.angle_beta   90.00
_cell.angle_gamma   90.00
#
_symmetry.space_group_name_H-M   'P 1'
#
loop_
_entity.id
_entity.type
_entity.pdbx_description
1 polymer ?
#
loop_
_entity_poly.entity_id
_entity_poly.type
_entity_poly.pdbx_seq_one_letter_code
_entity_poly.pdbx_strand_id
1 'polypeptide(L)'
;WGLHDVPGYARNLFNFPIIAYSGEVDKQKQAADVMAESFAAHDRELTHLIGPKMGHKYDDASKKKILAFVGKAFEYGRETNPQEVHVQTQTLKHNRVRWIYVSGLREHWKDSRVDAYYEAEASTLEMMTKNVSSLILMHPNPNCCGGLNGYALSIDESEIKVPSGRLSVSLARHSDGKWAVEDPPEGLRKKHGLQGP
;
A
#
# COMPACT_ATOMS: atom_id res chain seq x y z
N TRP A 1 -20.24 -5.26 2.78
CA TRP A 1 -19.84 -4.86 1.40
C TRP A 1 -18.45 -4.26 1.34
N GLY A 2 -17.79 -3.91 2.47
CA GLY A 2 -16.48 -3.25 2.50
C GLY A 2 -15.35 -3.94 1.73
N LEU A 3 -15.42 -5.26 1.51
CA LEU A 3 -14.42 -5.99 0.72
C LEU A 3 -14.39 -5.56 -0.77
N HIS A 4 -15.51 -5.07 -1.28
CA HIS A 4 -15.68 -4.65 -2.68
C HIS A 4 -15.75 -3.11 -2.83
N ASP A 5 -15.56 -2.39 -1.73
CA ASP A 5 -15.56 -0.93 -1.72
C ASP A 5 -14.15 -0.42 -2.09
N VAL A 6 -13.94 -0.22 -3.39
CA VAL A 6 -12.62 0.14 -3.95
C VAL A 6 -12.02 1.42 -3.34
N PRO A 7 -12.80 2.50 -3.05
CA PRO A 7 -12.27 3.68 -2.37
C PRO A 7 -11.57 3.38 -1.04
N GLY A 8 -12.05 2.39 -0.29
CA GLY A 8 -11.42 1.93 0.96
C GLY A 8 -10.06 1.24 0.78
N TYR A 9 -9.58 1.10 -0.46
CA TYR A 9 -8.28 0.51 -0.81
C TYR A 9 -7.48 1.40 -1.77
N ALA A 10 -7.92 2.64 -2.00
CA ALA A 10 -7.37 3.54 -3.01
C ALA A 10 -5.87 3.81 -2.82
N ARG A 11 -5.39 3.88 -1.56
CA ARG A 11 -3.98 4.13 -1.26
C ARG A 11 -3.03 3.04 -1.77
N ASN A 12 -3.52 1.80 -1.94
CA ASN A 12 -2.70 0.74 -2.53
C ASN A 12 -2.31 1.05 -3.98
N LEU A 13 -3.08 1.89 -4.67
CA LEU A 13 -2.80 2.31 -6.04
C LEU A 13 -1.65 3.33 -6.13
N PHE A 14 -1.27 3.98 -5.02
CA PHE A 14 -0.11 4.90 -4.98
C PHE A 14 1.22 4.18 -5.21
N ASN A 15 1.25 2.86 -5.03
CA ASN A 15 2.44 2.03 -5.26
C ASN A 15 2.69 1.68 -6.74
N PHE A 16 1.84 2.16 -7.66
CA PHE A 16 1.88 1.77 -9.08
C PHE A 16 1.59 2.97 -9.97
N PRO A 17 2.18 3.03 -11.18
CA PRO A 17 1.70 3.95 -12.20
C PRO A 17 0.25 3.60 -12.56
N ILE A 18 -0.64 4.57 -12.53
CA ILE A 18 -2.07 4.38 -12.80
C ILE A 18 -2.60 5.47 -13.73
N ILE A 19 -3.49 5.09 -14.63
CA ILE A 19 -4.25 5.98 -15.50
C ILE A 19 -5.69 5.47 -15.57
N ALA A 20 -6.66 6.35 -15.45
CA ALA A 20 -8.07 6.07 -15.64
C ALA A 20 -8.56 6.61 -16.98
N TYR A 21 -9.56 5.97 -17.55
CA TYR A 21 -10.26 6.46 -18.74
C TYR A 21 -11.76 6.30 -18.57
N SER A 22 -12.50 7.28 -19.04
CA SER A 22 -13.97 7.20 -19.21
C SER A 22 -14.40 7.96 -20.46
N GLY A 23 -15.47 7.53 -21.09
CA GLY A 23 -16.16 8.35 -22.08
C GLY A 23 -16.95 9.48 -21.42
N GLU A 24 -17.03 10.63 -22.08
CA GLU A 24 -17.74 11.83 -21.57
C GLU A 24 -19.22 11.54 -21.24
N VAL A 25 -19.88 10.71 -22.03
CA VAL A 25 -21.29 10.32 -21.88
C VAL A 25 -21.45 8.89 -21.36
N ASP A 26 -20.39 8.31 -20.82
CA ASP A 26 -20.41 6.98 -20.23
C ASP A 26 -21.13 7.02 -18.86
N LYS A 27 -22.17 6.20 -18.70
CA LYS A 27 -22.88 6.08 -17.43
C LYS A 27 -22.03 5.57 -16.28
N GLN A 28 -20.91 4.88 -16.59
CA GLN A 28 -19.97 4.34 -15.60
C GLN A 28 -18.81 5.29 -15.26
N LYS A 29 -18.78 6.49 -15.85
CA LYS A 29 -17.77 7.52 -15.57
C LYS A 29 -17.65 7.82 -14.07
N GLN A 30 -18.77 7.76 -13.35
CA GLN A 30 -18.83 7.98 -11.90
C GLN A 30 -17.83 7.10 -11.12
N ALA A 31 -17.53 5.88 -11.57
CA ALA A 31 -16.56 5.02 -10.88
C ALA A 31 -15.16 5.61 -10.86
N ALA A 32 -14.72 6.23 -11.98
CA ALA A 32 -13.44 6.92 -12.04
C ALA A 32 -13.46 8.26 -11.30
N ASP A 33 -14.59 8.97 -11.28
CA ASP A 33 -14.75 10.21 -10.52
C ASP A 33 -14.61 9.95 -9.02
N VAL A 34 -15.27 8.92 -8.49
CA VAL A 34 -15.16 8.50 -7.07
C VAL A 34 -13.71 8.11 -6.73
N MET A 35 -12.99 7.46 -7.64
CA MET A 35 -11.58 7.16 -7.42
C MET A 35 -10.70 8.41 -7.44
N ALA A 36 -10.98 9.38 -8.33
CA ALA A 36 -10.27 10.65 -8.36
C ALA A 36 -10.49 11.45 -7.05
N GLU A 37 -11.72 11.49 -6.54
CA GLU A 37 -12.04 12.07 -5.23
C GLU A 37 -11.27 11.36 -4.10
N SER A 38 -11.18 10.03 -4.15
CA SER A 38 -10.43 9.25 -3.15
C SER A 38 -8.93 9.54 -3.19
N PHE A 39 -8.36 9.80 -4.37
CA PHE A 39 -6.97 10.25 -4.52
C PHE A 39 -6.78 11.66 -3.96
N ALA A 40 -7.67 12.59 -4.34
CA ALA A 40 -7.62 13.99 -3.88
C ALA A 40 -7.72 14.11 -2.36
N ALA A 41 -8.49 13.25 -1.69
CA ALA A 41 -8.57 13.16 -0.24
C ALA A 41 -7.24 12.77 0.45
N HIS A 42 -6.23 12.42 -0.33
CA HIS A 42 -4.87 12.07 0.10
C HIS A 42 -3.79 12.92 -0.58
N ASP A 43 -4.14 14.12 -1.06
CA ASP A 43 -3.25 15.04 -1.77
C ASP A 43 -2.55 14.40 -2.99
N ARG A 44 -3.23 13.44 -3.65
CA ARG A 44 -2.76 12.76 -4.86
C ARG A 44 -3.71 13.04 -6.02
N GLU A 45 -3.16 13.04 -7.23
CA GLU A 45 -3.93 13.21 -8.46
C GLU A 45 -4.05 11.89 -9.21
N LEU A 46 -5.26 11.53 -9.60
CA LEU A 46 -5.49 10.43 -10.55
C LEU A 46 -5.57 10.99 -11.97
N THR A 47 -4.62 10.62 -12.83
CA THR A 47 -4.70 10.96 -14.24
C THR A 47 -5.93 10.30 -14.85
N HIS A 48 -6.97 11.10 -15.14
CA HIS A 48 -8.23 10.64 -15.72
C HIS A 48 -8.45 11.22 -17.10
N LEU A 49 -8.34 10.40 -18.13
CA LEU A 49 -8.61 10.79 -19.52
C LEU A 49 -10.10 10.68 -19.82
N ILE A 50 -10.68 11.74 -20.40
CA ILE A 50 -12.07 11.78 -20.81
C ILE A 50 -12.13 11.75 -22.34
N GLY A 51 -12.78 10.73 -22.92
CA GLY A 51 -13.03 10.62 -24.35
C GLY A 51 -14.23 11.49 -24.76
N PRO A 52 -14.04 12.55 -25.62
CA PRO A 52 -15.13 13.46 -25.99
C PRO A 52 -16.24 12.74 -26.73
N LYS A 53 -17.48 12.92 -26.29
CA LYS A 53 -18.69 12.32 -26.88
C LYS A 53 -18.68 10.77 -26.93
N MET A 54 -17.76 10.13 -26.17
CA MET A 54 -17.69 8.67 -26.10
C MET A 54 -18.61 8.14 -25.00
N GLY A 55 -19.25 7.01 -25.28
CA GLY A 55 -19.85 6.14 -24.26
C GLY A 55 -18.81 5.16 -23.72
N HIS A 56 -19.19 3.90 -23.50
CA HIS A 56 -18.31 2.86 -22.95
C HIS A 56 -17.35 2.28 -24.02
N LYS A 57 -16.55 3.14 -24.62
CA LYS A 57 -15.51 2.77 -25.61
C LYS A 57 -14.42 3.85 -25.69
N TYR A 58 -13.24 3.46 -26.12
CA TYR A 58 -12.11 4.39 -26.33
C TYR A 58 -12.27 5.21 -27.62
N ASP A 59 -11.86 6.48 -27.57
CA ASP A 59 -11.50 7.25 -28.74
C ASP A 59 -10.01 7.02 -29.12
N ASP A 60 -9.67 7.28 -30.38
CA ASP A 60 -8.32 7.00 -30.89
C ASP A 60 -7.22 7.85 -30.23
N ALA A 61 -7.52 9.10 -29.88
CA ALA A 61 -6.54 9.99 -29.25
C ALA A 61 -6.22 9.53 -27.82
N SER A 62 -7.27 9.21 -27.03
CA SER A 62 -7.10 8.67 -25.66
C SER A 62 -6.42 7.30 -25.70
N LYS A 63 -6.78 6.44 -26.67
CA LYS A 63 -6.15 5.13 -26.84
C LYS A 63 -4.64 5.25 -27.06
N LYS A 64 -4.20 6.20 -27.91
CA LYS A 64 -2.76 6.46 -28.13
C LYS A 64 -2.05 6.89 -26.84
N LYS A 65 -2.67 7.77 -26.03
CA LYS A 65 -2.11 8.20 -24.73
C LYS A 65 -1.99 7.04 -23.76
N ILE A 66 -3.03 6.20 -23.67
CA ILE A 66 -3.03 5.02 -22.82
C ILE A 66 -1.94 4.04 -23.23
N LEU A 67 -1.81 3.74 -24.53
CA LEU A 67 -0.78 2.84 -25.03
C LEU A 67 0.64 3.38 -24.79
N ALA A 68 0.84 4.69 -24.92
CA ALA A 68 2.12 5.32 -24.60
C ALA A 68 2.44 5.23 -23.09
N PHE A 69 1.44 5.43 -22.22
CA PHE A 69 1.59 5.26 -20.77
C PHE A 69 1.95 3.82 -20.41
N VAL A 70 1.21 2.85 -20.95
CA VAL A 70 1.46 1.41 -20.71
C VAL A 70 2.83 1.00 -21.26
N GLY A 71 3.22 1.52 -22.45
CA GLY A 71 4.55 1.27 -23.03
C GLY A 71 5.68 1.73 -22.11
N LYS A 72 5.58 2.94 -21.57
CA LYS A 72 6.55 3.45 -20.58
C LYS A 72 6.58 2.58 -19.33
N ALA A 73 5.42 2.24 -18.76
CA ALA A 73 5.36 1.38 -17.58
C ALA A 73 5.98 0.00 -17.84
N PHE A 74 5.84 -0.53 -19.06
CA PHE A 74 6.46 -1.79 -19.47
C PHE A 74 7.99 -1.68 -19.63
N GLU A 75 8.49 -0.59 -20.23
CA GLU A 75 9.94 -0.33 -20.37
C GLU A 75 10.64 -0.19 -19.03
N TYR A 76 10.06 0.55 -18.10
CA TYR A 76 10.62 0.72 -16.75
C TYR A 76 10.49 -0.53 -15.89
N GLY A 77 9.52 -1.40 -16.21
CA GLY A 77 9.23 -2.58 -15.44
C GLY A 77 8.71 -2.26 -14.04
N ARG A 78 8.76 -3.27 -13.18
CA ARG A 78 8.36 -3.12 -11.78
C ARG A 78 9.52 -2.57 -10.96
N GLU A 79 9.32 -1.46 -10.28
CA GLU A 79 10.27 -0.99 -9.29
C GLU A 79 10.47 -2.07 -8.21
N THR A 80 11.72 -2.49 -8.03
CA THR A 80 12.09 -3.56 -7.09
C THR A 80 12.28 -3.06 -5.67
N ASN A 81 12.75 -1.82 -5.50
CA ASN A 81 13.08 -1.19 -4.22
C ASN A 81 12.37 0.16 -4.07
N PRO A 82 11.03 0.18 -3.98
CA PRO A 82 10.32 1.44 -3.84
C PRO A 82 10.69 2.11 -2.51
N GLN A 83 10.98 3.41 -2.59
CA GLN A 83 11.26 4.22 -1.40
C GLN A 83 10.01 4.49 -0.56
N GLU A 84 8.85 4.48 -1.20
CA GLU A 84 7.57 4.75 -0.57
C GLU A 84 6.63 3.55 -0.77
N VAL A 85 5.98 3.09 0.29
CA VAL A 85 5.01 2.00 0.25
C VAL A 85 3.78 2.36 1.06
N HIS A 86 2.61 2.25 0.43
CA HIS A 86 1.32 2.48 1.06
C HIS A 86 0.52 1.18 1.11
N VAL A 87 0.08 0.83 2.30
CA VAL A 87 -0.86 -0.29 2.53
C VAL A 87 -2.15 0.27 3.06
N GLN A 88 -3.26 -0.07 2.43
CA GLN A 88 -4.60 0.21 2.97
C GLN A 88 -5.43 -1.05 2.89
N THR A 89 -6.01 -1.47 3.99
CA THR A 89 -6.84 -2.67 4.06
C THR A 89 -7.89 -2.56 5.17
N GLN A 90 -8.93 -3.35 5.07
CA GLN A 90 -9.96 -3.52 6.12
C GLN A 90 -9.98 -4.95 6.67
N THR A 91 -9.15 -5.84 6.08
CA THR A 91 -9.11 -7.26 6.41
C THR A 91 -7.73 -7.83 6.12
N LEU A 92 -7.36 -8.93 6.77
CA LEU A 92 -6.09 -9.62 6.51
C LEU A 92 -6.09 -10.45 5.21
N LYS A 93 -7.17 -10.41 4.41
CA LYS A 93 -7.21 -11.08 3.09
C LYS A 93 -6.29 -10.40 2.08
N HIS A 94 -6.25 -9.06 2.07
CA HIS A 94 -5.43 -8.24 1.18
C HIS A 94 -4.47 -7.40 2.02
N ASN A 95 -3.51 -8.05 2.64
CA ASN A 95 -2.72 -7.50 3.74
C ASN A 95 -1.23 -7.34 3.41
N ARG A 96 -0.84 -7.47 2.14
CA ARG A 96 0.57 -7.36 1.72
C ARG A 96 0.74 -6.42 0.54
N VAL A 97 1.65 -5.47 0.68
CA VAL A 97 2.14 -4.63 -0.41
C VAL A 97 3.66 -4.56 -0.29
N ARG A 98 4.36 -4.93 -1.36
CA ARG A 98 5.82 -4.88 -1.44
C ARG A 98 6.47 -5.64 -0.26
N TRP A 99 7.24 -4.93 0.55
CA TRP A 99 8.00 -5.44 1.68
C TRP A 99 7.27 -5.33 3.03
N ILE A 100 5.99 -4.88 3.01
CA ILE A 100 5.12 -4.80 4.19
C ILE A 100 4.04 -5.87 4.13
N TYR A 101 3.90 -6.62 5.22
CA TYR A 101 2.85 -7.60 5.43
C TYR A 101 2.15 -7.33 6.76
N VAL A 102 0.92 -6.83 6.73
CA VAL A 102 0.10 -6.60 7.93
C VAL A 102 -0.39 -7.94 8.46
N SER A 103 0.03 -8.32 9.67
CA SER A 103 -0.31 -9.60 10.30
C SER A 103 -1.40 -9.50 11.35
N GLY A 104 -1.77 -8.28 11.77
CA GLY A 104 -2.85 -8.04 12.73
C GLY A 104 -3.45 -6.65 12.60
N LEU A 105 -4.76 -6.57 12.78
CA LEU A 105 -5.53 -5.32 12.88
C LEU A 105 -6.08 -5.19 14.29
N ARG A 106 -6.24 -3.96 14.78
CA ARG A 106 -6.92 -3.69 16.05
C ARG A 106 -8.42 -3.95 15.93
N GLU A 107 -9.01 -3.47 14.82
CA GLU A 107 -10.40 -3.70 14.47
C GLU A 107 -10.50 -4.10 12.99
N HIS A 108 -11.16 -5.22 12.71
CA HIS A 108 -11.47 -5.62 11.33
C HIS A 108 -12.61 -4.78 10.77
N TRP A 109 -12.63 -4.62 9.45
CA TRP A 109 -13.62 -3.84 8.70
C TRP A 109 -13.56 -2.33 8.99
N LYS A 110 -12.45 -1.87 9.55
CA LYS A 110 -12.08 -0.47 9.69
C LYS A 110 -10.90 -0.15 8.78
N ASP A 111 -10.84 1.10 8.35
CA ASP A 111 -9.72 1.63 7.57
C ASP A 111 -8.41 1.47 8.34
N SER A 112 -7.53 0.63 7.79
CA SER A 112 -6.24 0.27 8.37
C SER A 112 -5.15 0.60 7.37
N ARG A 113 -4.07 1.24 7.82
CA ARG A 113 -3.03 1.78 6.94
C ARG A 113 -1.64 1.53 7.50
N VAL A 114 -0.69 1.37 6.60
CA VAL A 114 0.74 1.53 6.85
C VAL A 114 1.29 2.40 5.74
N ASP A 115 1.91 3.50 6.11
CA ASP A 115 2.69 4.35 5.22
C ASP A 115 4.15 4.20 5.62
N ALA A 116 5.01 3.82 4.69
CA ALA A 116 6.40 3.53 4.97
C ALA A 116 7.32 4.22 3.97
N TYR A 117 8.38 4.79 4.50
CA TYR A 117 9.38 5.55 3.75
C TYR A 117 10.75 4.94 4.01
N TYR A 118 11.43 4.57 2.93
CA TYR A 118 12.74 3.96 2.95
C TYR A 118 13.73 4.85 2.19
N GLU A 119 14.77 5.27 2.86
CA GLU A 119 15.86 6.02 2.26
C GLU A 119 17.18 5.28 2.44
N ALA A 120 17.72 4.76 1.33
CA ALA A 120 18.91 3.93 1.33
C ALA A 120 20.18 4.71 1.71
N GLU A 121 20.32 5.96 1.22
CA GLU A 121 21.51 6.81 1.46
C GLU A 121 21.59 7.25 2.92
N ALA A 122 20.46 7.64 3.50
CA ALA A 122 20.37 8.01 4.91
C ALA A 122 20.30 6.79 5.84
N SER A 123 20.09 5.60 5.30
CA SER A 123 19.87 4.36 6.05
C SER A 123 18.72 4.51 7.06
N THR A 124 17.61 5.10 6.63
CA THR A 124 16.39 5.27 7.44
C THR A 124 15.25 4.46 6.90
N LEU A 125 14.37 4.02 7.79
CA LEU A 125 13.11 3.37 7.48
C LEU A 125 12.07 3.83 8.49
N GLU A 126 11.14 4.65 8.04
CA GLU A 126 10.11 5.24 8.87
C GLU A 126 8.73 4.70 8.49
N MET A 127 7.91 4.38 9.48
CA MET A 127 6.56 3.89 9.26
C MET A 127 5.56 4.61 10.15
N MET A 128 4.39 4.88 9.58
CA MET A 128 3.21 5.38 10.28
C MET A 128 2.07 4.40 10.11
N THR A 129 1.34 4.12 11.18
CA THR A 129 0.25 3.14 11.14
C THR A 129 -1.08 3.71 11.62
N LYS A 130 -2.16 3.14 11.12
CA LYS A 130 -3.51 3.37 11.60
C LYS A 130 -4.22 2.02 11.73
N ASN A 131 -4.78 1.74 12.88
CA ASN A 131 -5.57 0.51 13.15
C ASN A 131 -4.81 -0.81 12.92
N VAL A 132 -3.47 -0.79 12.96
CA VAL A 132 -2.61 -1.96 12.85
C VAL A 132 -2.12 -2.37 14.24
N SER A 133 -2.13 -3.67 14.54
CA SER A 133 -1.63 -4.23 15.81
C SER A 133 -0.35 -5.04 15.61
N SER A 134 -0.10 -5.56 14.42
CA SER A 134 1.16 -6.24 14.09
C SER A 134 1.42 -6.27 12.59
N LEU A 135 2.68 -6.30 12.23
CA LEU A 135 3.11 -6.44 10.84
C LEU A 135 4.44 -7.21 10.75
N ILE A 136 4.74 -7.73 9.56
CA ILE A 136 6.05 -8.26 9.23
C ILE A 136 6.68 -7.29 8.25
N LEU A 137 7.83 -6.80 8.61
CA LEU A 137 8.69 -5.98 7.78
C LEU A 137 9.73 -6.87 7.11
N MET A 138 9.80 -6.83 5.79
CA MET A 138 10.87 -7.47 5.01
C MET A 138 11.87 -6.39 4.59
N HIS A 139 13.12 -6.78 4.33
CA HIS A 139 14.12 -5.84 3.84
C HIS A 139 13.67 -5.25 2.49
N PRO A 140 13.64 -3.90 2.33
CA PRO A 140 13.23 -3.26 1.08
C PRO A 140 14.05 -3.72 -0.12
N ASN A 141 15.36 -3.90 0.06
CA ASN A 141 16.27 -4.44 -0.93
C ASN A 141 16.79 -5.82 -0.50
N PRO A 142 16.17 -6.92 -0.94
CA PRO A 142 16.58 -8.28 -0.52
C PRO A 142 17.95 -8.70 -1.05
N ASN A 143 18.51 -7.97 -2.02
CA ASN A 143 19.86 -8.21 -2.57
C ASN A 143 20.95 -7.43 -1.82
N CYS A 144 20.57 -6.67 -0.80
CA CYS A 144 21.53 -5.93 0.02
C CYS A 144 22.28 -6.86 0.95
N CYS A 145 23.59 -6.61 1.15
CA CYS A 145 24.47 -7.42 1.97
C CYS A 145 24.26 -7.25 3.48
N GLY A 146 23.40 -6.32 3.91
CA GLY A 146 23.08 -6.05 5.31
C GLY A 146 21.70 -6.54 5.71
N GLY A 147 21.46 -6.66 7.01
CA GLY A 147 20.10 -6.88 7.55
C GLY A 147 19.40 -5.55 7.85
N LEU A 148 18.15 -5.64 8.26
CA LEU A 148 17.37 -4.49 8.72
C LEU A 148 18.00 -3.70 9.88
N ASN A 149 18.93 -4.30 10.63
CA ASN A 149 19.69 -3.64 11.67
C ASN A 149 20.65 -2.55 11.17
N GLY A 150 20.90 -2.47 9.87
CA GLY A 150 21.65 -1.39 9.25
C GLY A 150 20.88 -0.07 9.12
N TYR A 151 19.59 -0.07 9.44
CA TYR A 151 18.71 1.10 9.33
C TYR A 151 18.29 1.65 10.68
N ALA A 152 18.19 2.98 10.76
CA ALA A 152 17.44 3.63 11.82
C ALA A 152 15.96 3.40 11.53
N LEU A 153 15.38 2.42 12.20
CA LEU A 153 13.98 2.01 12.01
C LEU A 153 13.08 2.65 13.07
N SER A 154 12.04 3.35 12.62
CA SER A 154 11.01 3.89 13.48
C SER A 154 9.60 3.51 12.99
N ILE A 155 8.68 3.35 13.93
CA ILE A 155 7.26 3.10 13.66
C ILE A 155 6.40 3.79 14.72
N ASP A 156 5.47 4.67 14.30
CA ASP A 156 4.64 5.47 15.18
C ASP A 156 5.47 6.09 16.34
N GLU A 157 6.59 6.75 16.00
CA GLU A 157 7.54 7.36 16.95
C GLU A 157 8.33 6.39 17.85
N SER A 158 8.10 5.07 17.71
CA SER A 158 8.88 4.06 18.42
C SER A 158 10.15 3.74 17.65
N GLU A 159 11.33 3.94 18.26
CA GLU A 159 12.59 3.47 17.71
C GLU A 159 12.70 1.94 17.87
N ILE A 160 13.02 1.26 16.79
CA ILE A 160 13.06 -0.21 16.75
C ILE A 160 14.51 -0.69 16.60
N LYS A 161 14.97 -1.43 17.58
CA LYS A 161 16.28 -2.13 17.50
C LYS A 161 16.10 -3.51 16.88
N VAL A 162 16.54 -3.67 15.66
CA VAL A 162 16.47 -4.95 14.95
C VAL A 162 17.70 -5.80 15.27
N PRO A 163 17.52 -7.11 15.58
CA PRO A 163 18.65 -8.03 15.73
C PRO A 163 19.48 -8.15 14.45
N SER A 164 20.79 -8.36 14.61
CA SER A 164 21.74 -8.43 13.49
C SER A 164 21.39 -9.54 12.50
N GLY A 165 21.62 -9.28 11.22
CA GLY A 165 21.45 -10.26 10.12
C GLY A 165 20.00 -10.61 9.76
N ARG A 166 19.02 -9.90 10.29
CA ARG A 166 17.61 -10.15 9.96
C ARG A 166 17.21 -9.45 8.68
N LEU A 167 16.74 -10.22 7.70
CA LEU A 167 16.11 -9.70 6.46
C LEU A 167 14.60 -9.51 6.62
N SER A 168 14.03 -10.03 7.70
CA SER A 168 12.64 -9.79 8.07
C SER A 168 12.49 -9.81 9.59
N VAL A 169 11.55 -9.01 10.08
CA VAL A 169 11.19 -8.98 11.51
C VAL A 169 9.68 -8.87 11.66
N SER A 170 9.16 -9.57 12.67
CA SER A 170 7.82 -9.35 13.15
C SER A 170 7.81 -8.18 14.13
N LEU A 171 6.85 -7.28 13.99
CA LEU A 171 6.64 -6.14 14.84
C LEU A 171 5.23 -6.22 15.44
N ALA A 172 5.13 -6.07 16.73
CA ALA A 172 3.86 -6.03 17.45
C ALA A 172 3.72 -4.74 18.26
N ARG A 173 2.49 -4.23 18.33
CA ARG A 173 2.14 -3.05 19.10
C ARG A 173 1.59 -3.47 20.46
N HIS A 174 2.20 -2.98 21.52
CA HIS A 174 1.79 -3.20 22.90
C HIS A 174 0.55 -2.36 23.27
N SER A 175 -0.03 -2.67 24.42
CA SER A 175 -1.20 -1.94 24.96
C SER A 175 -0.91 -0.48 25.30
N ASP A 176 0.35 -0.15 25.61
CA ASP A 176 0.82 1.22 25.83
C ASP A 176 1.05 2.02 24.54
N GLY A 177 0.84 1.38 23.37
CA GLY A 177 0.97 1.98 22.06
C GLY A 177 2.36 1.86 21.44
N LYS A 178 3.36 1.37 22.17
CA LYS A 178 4.72 1.19 21.66
C LYS A 178 4.86 -0.05 20.79
N TRP A 179 5.78 0.00 19.86
CA TRP A 179 6.13 -1.12 18.99
C TRP A 179 7.42 -1.79 19.44
N ALA A 180 7.48 -3.11 19.27
CA ALA A 180 8.67 -3.91 19.54
C ALA A 180 8.85 -4.99 18.47
N VAL A 181 10.10 -5.51 18.36
CA VAL A 181 10.41 -6.72 17.57
C VAL A 181 9.89 -7.92 18.36
N GLU A 182 8.72 -8.36 17.99
CA GLU A 182 7.99 -9.43 18.66
C GLU A 182 6.99 -10.07 17.71
N ASP A 183 6.78 -11.37 17.84
CA ASP A 183 5.70 -12.04 17.13
C ASP A 183 4.34 -11.62 17.69
N PRO A 184 3.29 -11.58 16.86
CA PRO A 184 1.96 -11.29 17.34
C PRO A 184 1.57 -12.25 18.46
N PRO A 185 0.85 -11.77 19.50
CA PRO A 185 0.49 -12.61 20.63
C PRO A 185 -0.23 -13.88 20.19
N GLU A 186 0.10 -14.99 20.83
CA GLU A 186 -0.59 -16.26 20.62
C GLU A 186 -2.04 -16.20 21.13
N GLY A 187 -2.89 -17.10 20.64
CA GLY A 187 -4.27 -17.22 21.05
C GLY A 187 -5.28 -17.03 19.92
N LEU A 188 -6.52 -16.86 20.28
CA LEU A 188 -7.63 -16.73 19.32
C LEU A 188 -7.59 -15.33 18.70
N ARG A 189 -7.16 -15.27 17.45
CA ARG A 189 -7.12 -14.03 16.65
C ARG A 189 -7.38 -14.30 15.17
N LYS A 190 -7.85 -13.30 14.47
CA LYS A 190 -7.91 -13.36 13.00
C LYS A 190 -6.50 -13.31 12.45
N LYS A 191 -6.26 -14.10 11.40
CA LYS A 191 -5.00 -14.14 10.65
C LYS A 191 -5.29 -14.41 9.17
N HIS A 192 -4.30 -14.22 8.32
CA HIS A 192 -4.47 -14.51 6.89
C HIS A 192 -4.97 -15.95 6.67
N GLY A 193 -5.99 -16.09 5.82
CA GLY A 193 -6.65 -17.37 5.59
C GLY A 193 -7.69 -17.78 6.65
N LEU A 194 -7.78 -17.06 7.78
CA LEU A 194 -8.72 -17.31 8.87
C LEU A 194 -9.35 -16.00 9.35
N GLN A 195 -10.00 -15.27 8.43
CA GLN A 195 -10.61 -13.99 8.76
C GLN A 195 -12.05 -14.10 9.25
N GLY A 196 -12.79 -15.11 8.76
CA GLY A 196 -14.22 -15.25 9.01
C GLY A 196 -15.05 -14.08 8.44
N PRO A 197 -16.36 -14.11 8.56
CA PRO A 197 -17.21 -13.00 8.24
C PRO A 197 -17.06 -11.84 9.23
#